data_d48c6e8c9f16805bd2eabd15c89499df
#
_entry.id   d48c6e8c9f16805bd2eabd15c89499df
#
_cell.length_a   1.000
_cell.length_b   1.000
_cell.length_c   1.000
_cell.angle_alpha   90.00
_cell.angle_beta   90.00
_cell.angle_gamma   90.00
#
_symmetry.space_group_name_H-M   'P 1'
#
loop_
_entity.id
_entity.type
_entity.pdbx_description
1 polymer ?
#
loop_
_entity_poly.entity_id
_entity_poly.type
_entity_poly.pdbx_seq_one_letter_code
_entity_poly.pdbx_strand_id
1 'polypeptide(L)'
;MCRQEEKEMRIEDLQESPDREYVNLPKDDIERLREKFLPDWEYKDNSLQKRYKFEDYFEVIEFLINTIKPQEKLDHHADLGIFYDEVLVKVYTHRTNDVSDYDFMVAMQIDMIAKMKHGAINPNYDLNALVDEGTRCWKGYVRKGFKTMFGKRVPNCVKREHVD
;
A
#
# COMPACT_ATOMS: atom_id res chain seq x y z
N MET A 1 -31.49 -17.78 25.51
CA MET A 1 -30.22 -17.85 24.76
C MET A 1 -30.30 -16.81 23.66
N CYS A 2 -29.69 -15.64 23.85
CA CYS A 2 -29.53 -14.64 22.79
C CYS A 2 -28.46 -15.14 21.84
N ARG A 3 -28.84 -15.50 20.61
CA ARG A 3 -27.89 -15.57 19.50
C ARG A 3 -27.42 -14.13 19.27
N GLN A 4 -26.20 -13.82 19.63
CA GLN A 4 -25.53 -12.67 19.04
C GLN A 4 -25.36 -13.01 17.57
N GLU A 5 -26.15 -12.31 16.73
CA GLU A 5 -25.93 -12.32 15.30
C GLU A 5 -24.52 -11.74 15.08
N GLU A 6 -23.60 -12.60 14.65
CA GLU A 6 -22.29 -12.18 14.17
C GLU A 6 -22.55 -11.30 12.95
N LYS A 7 -22.55 -10.00 13.16
CA LYS A 7 -22.67 -9.02 12.07
C LYS A 7 -21.43 -9.18 11.20
N GLU A 8 -21.64 -9.77 10.04
CA GLU A 8 -20.60 -9.91 9.03
C GLU A 8 -20.18 -8.50 8.61
N MET A 9 -18.98 -8.09 9.02
CA MET A 9 -18.45 -6.75 8.76
C MET A 9 -18.15 -6.64 7.25
N ARG A 10 -18.92 -5.81 6.56
CA ARG A 10 -18.74 -5.53 5.12
C ARG A 10 -17.76 -4.36 4.98
N ILE A 11 -16.92 -4.45 3.97
CA ILE A 11 -15.99 -3.36 3.59
C ILE A 11 -16.75 -2.05 3.32
N GLU A 12 -18.04 -2.15 2.95
CA GLU A 12 -18.93 -1.02 2.66
C GLU A 12 -19.41 -0.26 3.91
N ASP A 13 -19.34 -0.89 5.09
CA ASP A 13 -19.76 -0.30 6.37
C ASP A 13 -18.68 0.61 7.01
N LEU A 14 -17.54 0.77 6.32
CA LEU A 14 -16.40 1.56 6.77
C LEU A 14 -16.55 3.01 6.33
N GLN A 15 -17.29 3.79 7.09
CA GLN A 15 -17.27 5.23 6.96
C GLN A 15 -16.07 5.81 7.71
N GLU A 16 -15.28 6.61 6.99
CA GLU A 16 -14.20 7.39 7.54
C GLU A 16 -14.72 8.27 8.69
N SER A 17 -14.26 8.02 9.90
CA SER A 17 -14.47 8.90 11.03
C SER A 17 -13.12 9.44 11.51
N PRO A 18 -12.92 10.76 11.53
CA PRO A 18 -11.66 11.36 11.98
C PRO A 18 -11.37 11.14 13.47
N ASP A 19 -12.38 10.77 14.26
CA ASP A 19 -12.27 10.54 15.71
C ASP A 19 -12.22 9.04 16.07
N ARG A 20 -11.64 8.25 15.21
CA ARG A 20 -11.62 6.80 15.35
C ARG A 20 -10.74 6.31 16.50
N GLU A 21 -11.35 5.70 17.50
CA GLU A 21 -10.62 4.95 18.51
C GLU A 21 -10.26 3.56 17.97
N TYR A 22 -8.96 3.29 17.88
CA TYR A 22 -8.48 1.93 17.59
C TYR A 22 -8.66 1.07 18.83
N VAL A 23 -9.41 0.00 18.69
CA VAL A 23 -9.59 -0.99 19.74
C VAL A 23 -8.71 -2.19 19.44
N ASN A 24 -7.72 -2.44 20.29
CA ASN A 24 -6.89 -3.64 20.16
C ASN A 24 -7.75 -4.88 20.36
N LEU A 25 -7.56 -5.86 19.50
CA LEU A 25 -8.23 -7.13 19.59
C LEU A 25 -7.56 -8.02 20.66
N PRO A 26 -8.33 -8.81 21.44
CA PRO A 26 -7.76 -9.86 22.28
C PRO A 26 -6.96 -10.87 21.46
N LYS A 27 -5.87 -11.39 22.02
CA LYS A 27 -4.98 -12.34 21.31
C LYS A 27 -5.71 -13.56 20.76
N ASP A 28 -6.67 -14.10 21.51
CA ASP A 28 -7.45 -15.26 21.08
C ASP A 28 -8.34 -14.91 19.86
N ASP A 29 -8.87 -13.68 19.81
CA ASP A 29 -9.63 -13.20 18.67
C ASP A 29 -8.74 -12.95 17.45
N ILE A 30 -7.53 -12.42 17.67
CA ILE A 30 -6.54 -12.24 16.59
C ILE A 30 -6.23 -13.59 15.93
N GLU A 31 -5.91 -14.62 16.72
CA GLU A 31 -5.60 -15.94 16.17
C GLU A 31 -6.79 -16.57 15.47
N ARG A 32 -7.98 -16.49 16.03
CA ARG A 32 -9.21 -17.00 15.41
C ARG A 32 -9.52 -16.31 14.08
N LEU A 33 -9.40 -14.98 14.03
CA LEU A 33 -9.63 -14.20 12.81
C LEU A 33 -8.55 -14.46 11.78
N ARG A 34 -7.29 -14.58 12.21
CA ARG A 34 -6.16 -14.91 11.35
C ARG A 34 -6.37 -16.26 10.66
N GLU A 35 -6.70 -17.30 11.43
CA GLU A 35 -6.95 -18.64 10.88
C GLU A 35 -8.12 -18.64 9.88
N LYS A 36 -9.16 -17.86 10.16
CA LYS A 36 -10.35 -17.79 9.30
C LYS A 36 -10.12 -17.00 8.00
N PHE A 37 -9.47 -15.85 8.08
CA PHE A 37 -9.40 -14.89 6.96
C PHE A 37 -8.00 -14.76 6.34
N LEU A 38 -6.97 -15.03 7.10
CA LEU A 38 -5.57 -14.83 6.72
C LEU A 38 -4.71 -16.05 7.11
N PRO A 39 -5.06 -17.28 6.66
CA PRO A 39 -4.40 -18.51 7.12
C PRO A 39 -2.89 -18.56 6.83
N ASP A 40 -2.44 -17.85 5.79
CA ASP A 40 -1.03 -17.77 5.38
C ASP A 40 -0.25 -16.64 6.06
N TRP A 41 -0.88 -15.90 6.97
CA TRP A 41 -0.25 -14.85 7.74
C TRP A 41 0.17 -15.36 9.11
N GLU A 42 1.21 -14.75 9.67
CA GLU A 42 1.67 -15.02 11.04
C GLU A 42 1.27 -13.85 11.95
N TYR A 43 0.84 -14.17 13.18
CA TYR A 43 0.77 -13.18 14.23
C TYR A 43 2.03 -13.29 15.09
N LYS A 44 2.87 -12.29 15.00
CA LYS A 44 4.17 -12.24 15.66
C LYS A 44 4.55 -10.80 16.01
N ASP A 45 5.18 -10.62 17.17
CA ASP A 45 5.66 -9.31 17.63
C ASP A 45 4.54 -8.24 17.56
N ASN A 46 3.34 -8.59 18.07
CA ASN A 46 2.14 -7.75 18.07
C ASN A 46 1.73 -7.23 16.68
N SER A 47 1.98 -8.00 15.64
CA SER A 47 1.67 -7.62 14.26
C SER A 47 1.26 -8.83 13.42
N LEU A 48 0.48 -8.58 12.39
CA LEU A 48 0.23 -9.53 11.31
C LEU A 48 1.34 -9.42 10.28
N GLN A 49 1.98 -10.52 9.93
CA GLN A 49 3.12 -10.52 9.02
C GLN A 49 2.96 -11.58 7.93
N LYS A 50 3.38 -11.24 6.71
CA LYS A 50 3.49 -12.17 5.58
C LYS A 50 4.59 -11.76 4.64
N ARG A 51 5.27 -12.75 4.04
CA ARG A 51 6.23 -12.57 2.96
C ARG A 51 5.57 -12.95 1.64
N TYR A 52 5.68 -12.07 0.66
CA TYR A 52 5.25 -12.30 -0.71
C TYR A 52 6.46 -12.45 -1.59
N LYS A 53 6.50 -13.52 -2.39
CA LYS A 53 7.57 -13.81 -3.34
C LYS A 53 7.10 -13.49 -4.75
N PHE A 54 7.99 -12.91 -5.55
CA PHE A 54 7.75 -12.49 -6.92
C PHE A 54 8.82 -13.06 -7.86
N GLU A 55 8.59 -12.98 -9.16
CA GLU A 55 9.56 -13.47 -10.16
C GLU A 55 10.73 -12.49 -10.32
N ASP A 56 10.45 -11.19 -10.23
CA ASP A 56 11.46 -10.15 -10.40
C ASP A 56 11.12 -8.85 -9.62
N TYR A 57 12.02 -7.88 -9.69
CA TYR A 57 11.87 -6.59 -9.01
C TYR A 57 10.74 -5.73 -9.60
N PHE A 58 10.41 -5.91 -10.89
CA PHE A 58 9.32 -5.18 -11.52
C PHE A 58 7.97 -5.57 -10.91
N GLU A 59 7.75 -6.86 -10.68
CA GLU A 59 6.56 -7.37 -10.00
C GLU A 59 6.45 -6.89 -8.54
N VAL A 60 7.58 -6.78 -7.85
CA VAL A 60 7.62 -6.17 -6.51
C VAL A 60 7.10 -4.75 -6.54
N ILE A 61 7.57 -3.93 -7.48
CA ILE A 61 7.15 -2.52 -7.60
C ILE A 61 5.68 -2.42 -7.99
N GLU A 62 5.21 -3.24 -8.93
CA GLU A 62 3.81 -3.30 -9.32
C GLU A 62 2.89 -3.63 -8.13
N PHE A 63 3.26 -4.64 -7.36
CA PHE A 63 2.55 -5.00 -6.14
C PHE A 63 2.47 -3.84 -5.15
N LEU A 64 3.59 -3.17 -4.88
CA LEU A 64 3.64 -2.03 -3.96
C LEU A 64 2.72 -0.89 -4.41
N ILE A 65 2.75 -0.51 -5.69
CA ILE A 65 1.90 0.55 -6.25
C ILE A 65 0.42 0.22 -6.03
N ASN A 66 0.04 -1.03 -6.28
CA ASN A 66 -1.35 -1.47 -6.12
C ASN A 66 -1.81 -1.48 -4.65
N THR A 67 -0.89 -1.64 -3.69
CA THR A 67 -1.23 -1.64 -2.26
C THR A 67 -1.40 -0.24 -1.66
N ILE A 68 -0.96 0.82 -2.32
CA ILE A 68 -1.06 2.19 -1.81
C ILE A 68 -2.53 2.62 -1.64
N LYS A 69 -3.34 2.44 -2.69
CA LYS A 69 -4.72 2.95 -2.71
C LYS A 69 -5.61 2.44 -1.58
N PRO A 70 -5.68 1.14 -1.25
CA PRO A 70 -6.45 0.67 -0.11
C PRO A 70 -5.94 1.18 1.23
N GLN A 71 -4.63 1.32 1.39
CA GLN A 71 -4.03 1.84 2.62
C GLN A 71 -4.37 3.32 2.83
N GLU A 72 -4.28 4.15 1.77
CA GLU A 72 -4.70 5.55 1.79
C GLU A 72 -6.21 5.68 2.07
N LYS A 73 -7.03 4.84 1.44
CA LYS A 73 -8.48 4.85 1.64
C LYS A 73 -8.89 4.53 3.08
N LEU A 74 -8.16 3.63 3.74
CA LEU A 74 -8.40 3.23 5.12
C LEU A 74 -7.67 4.16 6.12
N ASP A 75 -6.82 5.06 5.64
CA ASP A 75 -5.89 5.85 6.46
C ASP A 75 -5.17 4.95 7.48
N HIS A 76 -4.73 3.77 7.01
CA HIS A 76 -4.06 2.78 7.82
C HIS A 76 -3.00 2.03 7.01
N HIS A 77 -1.74 2.13 7.44
CA HIS A 77 -0.58 1.79 6.65
C HIS A 77 0.21 0.64 7.25
N ALA A 78 0.64 -0.28 6.39
CA ALA A 78 1.55 -1.36 6.71
C ALA A 78 3.01 -0.90 6.65
N ASP A 79 3.86 -1.48 7.49
CA ASP A 79 5.30 -1.41 7.31
C ASP A 79 5.73 -2.40 6.22
N LEU A 80 6.54 -1.95 5.26
CA LEU A 80 6.95 -2.74 4.12
C LEU A 80 8.46 -2.89 4.05
N GLY A 81 8.94 -4.13 4.11
CA GLY A 81 10.33 -4.48 3.81
C GLY A 81 10.45 -4.91 2.35
N ILE A 82 11.24 -4.18 1.55
CA ILE A 82 11.34 -4.37 0.11
C ILE A 82 12.67 -5.02 -0.22
N PHE A 83 12.62 -6.15 -0.91
CA PHE A 83 13.77 -6.91 -1.39
C PHE A 83 13.69 -7.07 -2.90
N TYR A 84 14.72 -7.65 -3.53
CA TYR A 84 14.77 -7.78 -4.98
C TYR A 84 13.55 -8.51 -5.58
N ASP A 85 13.15 -9.62 -4.96
CA ASP A 85 12.07 -10.51 -5.43
C ASP A 85 11.07 -10.86 -4.31
N GLU A 86 11.05 -10.05 -3.24
CA GLU A 86 10.26 -10.34 -2.06
C GLU A 86 9.79 -9.05 -1.38
N VAL A 87 8.58 -9.08 -0.83
CA VAL A 87 8.06 -8.04 0.06
C VAL A 87 7.65 -8.66 1.39
N LEU A 88 8.22 -8.17 2.49
CA LEU A 88 7.73 -8.43 3.83
C LEU A 88 6.68 -7.38 4.17
N VAL A 89 5.47 -7.81 4.43
CA VAL A 89 4.38 -6.95 4.90
C VAL A 89 4.20 -7.18 6.39
N LYS A 90 4.18 -6.10 7.16
CA LYS A 90 3.92 -6.10 8.60
C LYS A 90 2.84 -5.07 8.92
N VAL A 91 1.71 -5.53 9.44
CA VAL A 91 0.55 -4.68 9.71
C VAL A 91 0.24 -4.70 11.20
N TYR A 92 0.21 -3.52 11.78
CA TYR A 92 -0.18 -3.29 13.18
C TYR A 92 -0.55 -1.82 13.36
N THR A 93 -1.35 -1.53 14.35
CA THR A 93 -1.72 -0.16 14.69
C THR A 93 -0.58 0.49 15.47
N HIS A 94 0.17 1.38 14.84
CA HIS A 94 1.35 2.04 15.43
C HIS A 94 1.03 2.76 16.73
N ARG A 95 -0.14 3.37 16.82
CA ARG A 95 -0.58 4.15 17.99
C ARG A 95 -0.71 3.28 19.25
N THR A 96 -1.17 2.04 19.11
CA THR A 96 -1.41 1.12 20.22
C THR A 96 -0.35 0.02 20.33
N ASN A 97 0.51 -0.08 19.32
CA ASN A 97 1.54 -1.12 19.16
C ASN A 97 0.96 -2.55 19.28
N ASP A 98 -0.20 -2.77 18.69
CA ASP A 98 -0.90 -4.05 18.66
C ASP A 98 -1.87 -4.09 17.47
N VAL A 99 -2.55 -5.23 17.29
CA VAL A 99 -3.45 -5.49 16.17
C VAL A 99 -4.88 -5.05 16.49
N SER A 100 -5.45 -4.28 15.58
CA SER A 100 -6.86 -3.87 15.56
C SER A 100 -7.60 -4.50 14.37
N ASP A 101 -8.89 -4.26 14.27
CA ASP A 101 -9.72 -4.65 13.12
C ASP A 101 -9.23 -4.04 11.80
N TYR A 102 -8.69 -2.82 11.84
CA TYR A 102 -8.10 -2.16 10.67
C TYR A 102 -6.92 -2.89 10.06
N ASP A 103 -6.09 -3.49 10.91
CA ASP A 103 -4.94 -4.28 10.48
C ASP A 103 -5.39 -5.48 9.67
N PHE A 104 -6.45 -6.16 10.11
CA PHE A 104 -7.06 -7.25 9.33
C PHE A 104 -7.57 -6.78 7.97
N MET A 105 -8.18 -5.60 7.92
CA MET A 105 -8.73 -5.08 6.68
C MET A 105 -7.64 -4.72 5.68
N VAL A 106 -6.57 -4.06 6.13
CA VAL A 106 -5.40 -3.78 5.29
C VAL A 106 -4.75 -5.08 4.82
N ALA A 107 -4.53 -6.03 5.73
CA ALA A 107 -3.93 -7.33 5.40
C ALA A 107 -4.76 -8.10 4.36
N MET A 108 -6.09 -8.13 4.49
CA MET A 108 -6.98 -8.77 3.53
C MET A 108 -6.95 -8.09 2.16
N GLN A 109 -6.91 -6.76 2.10
CA GLN A 109 -6.80 -6.01 0.84
C GLN A 109 -5.47 -6.30 0.15
N ILE A 110 -4.37 -6.31 0.90
CA ILE A 110 -3.04 -6.63 0.36
C ILE A 110 -3.01 -8.08 -0.16
N ASP A 111 -3.61 -9.02 0.56
CA ASP A 111 -3.67 -10.43 0.14
C ASP A 111 -4.50 -10.63 -1.13
N MET A 112 -5.59 -9.88 -1.28
CA MET A 112 -6.37 -9.86 -2.53
C MET A 112 -5.55 -9.32 -3.71
N ILE A 113 -4.80 -8.24 -3.51
CA ILE A 113 -3.95 -7.64 -4.54
C ILE A 113 -2.85 -8.63 -4.97
N ALA A 114 -2.22 -9.32 -4.03
CA ALA A 114 -1.21 -10.32 -4.33
C ALA A 114 -1.74 -11.50 -5.16
N LYS A 115 -3.04 -11.81 -5.07
CA LYS A 115 -3.71 -12.85 -5.86
C LYS A 115 -4.16 -12.38 -7.23
N MET A 116 -4.13 -11.09 -7.52
CA MET A 116 -4.45 -10.57 -8.85
C MET A 116 -3.34 -10.97 -9.82
N LYS A 117 -3.73 -11.49 -11.00
CA LYS A 117 -2.75 -11.79 -12.04
C LYS A 117 -2.11 -10.50 -12.55
N HIS A 118 -0.81 -10.59 -12.86
CA HIS A 118 -0.05 -9.50 -13.48
C HIS A 118 -0.79 -8.90 -14.68
N GLY A 119 -0.71 -7.58 -14.82
CA GLY A 119 -1.43 -6.83 -15.86
C GLY A 119 -2.74 -6.20 -15.40
N ALA A 120 -3.17 -6.45 -14.16
CA ALA A 120 -4.25 -5.69 -13.53
C ALA A 120 -3.70 -4.43 -12.83
N ILE A 121 -2.75 -3.74 -13.47
CA ILE A 121 -2.42 -2.37 -13.07
C ILE A 121 -3.74 -1.62 -13.14
N ASN A 122 -4.14 -1.03 -12.01
CA ASN A 122 -5.27 -0.14 -11.97
C ASN A 122 -5.15 0.82 -13.17
N PRO A 123 -6.08 0.82 -14.14
CA PRO A 123 -5.97 1.65 -15.34
C PRO A 123 -5.91 3.16 -15.03
N ASN A 124 -6.12 3.55 -13.76
CA ASN A 124 -5.92 4.91 -13.29
C ASN A 124 -4.47 5.19 -12.84
N TYR A 125 -3.60 4.18 -12.80
CA TYR A 125 -2.17 4.35 -12.60
C TYR A 125 -1.46 4.21 -13.94
N ASP A 126 -1.25 5.32 -14.60
CA ASP A 126 -0.37 5.38 -15.75
C ASP A 126 1.07 5.41 -15.25
N LEU A 127 1.76 4.24 -15.35
CA LEU A 127 3.20 4.16 -15.07
C LEU A 127 4.00 5.12 -15.98
N ASN A 128 3.49 5.41 -17.18
CA ASN A 128 4.08 6.43 -18.04
C ASN A 128 3.92 7.83 -17.43
N ALA A 129 2.83 8.10 -16.72
CA ALA A 129 2.68 9.35 -15.98
C ALA A 129 3.67 9.47 -14.82
N LEU A 130 4.01 8.37 -14.12
CA LEU A 130 5.06 8.37 -13.09
C LEU A 130 6.45 8.54 -13.71
N VAL A 131 6.68 7.96 -14.89
CA VAL A 131 7.93 8.15 -15.67
C VAL A 131 7.95 9.54 -16.29
N ASP A 132 6.79 10.07 -16.67
CA ASP A 132 6.65 11.42 -17.23
C ASP A 132 6.76 12.52 -16.16
N GLU A 133 6.48 12.22 -14.88
CA GLU A 133 6.82 13.10 -13.75
C GLU A 133 8.34 13.30 -13.58
N GLY A 134 9.15 12.34 -13.99
CA GLY A 134 10.60 12.50 -14.16
C GLY A 134 10.99 13.53 -15.22
N THR A 135 10.03 13.99 -16.02
CA THR A 135 10.21 15.07 -17.01
C THR A 135 9.85 16.46 -16.48
N ARG A 136 9.37 16.57 -15.24
CA ARG A 136 9.12 17.87 -14.60
C ARG A 136 10.42 18.49 -14.13
N CYS A 137 10.59 19.74 -14.47
CA CYS A 137 11.69 20.52 -13.94
C CYS A 137 11.44 20.89 -12.47
N TRP A 138 12.50 21.01 -11.70
CA TRP A 138 12.44 21.45 -10.29
C TRP A 138 11.80 22.83 -10.14
N LYS A 139 11.30 23.10 -8.93
CA LYS A 139 10.71 24.41 -8.59
C LYS A 139 11.69 25.53 -8.96
N GLY A 140 11.22 26.47 -9.77
CA GLY A 140 12.05 27.58 -10.29
C GLY A 140 12.72 27.30 -11.63
N TYR A 141 12.52 26.14 -12.24
CA TYR A 141 13.00 25.80 -13.57
C TYR A 141 11.84 25.55 -14.54
N VAL A 142 12.06 25.82 -15.82
CA VAL A 142 11.11 25.54 -16.90
C VAL A 142 11.77 24.67 -17.94
N ARG A 143 10.99 23.82 -18.58
CA ARG A 143 11.46 22.94 -19.64
C ARG A 143 11.60 23.74 -20.96
N LYS A 144 12.80 23.79 -21.48
CA LYS A 144 13.07 24.28 -22.86
C LYS A 144 13.53 23.11 -23.74
N GLY A 145 12.58 22.24 -24.11
CA GLY A 145 12.86 21.08 -24.95
C GLY A 145 13.51 19.89 -24.21
N PHE A 146 14.24 19.08 -24.96
CA PHE A 146 14.93 17.89 -24.49
C PHE A 146 16.40 17.91 -24.92
N LYS A 147 17.23 17.25 -24.13
CA LYS A 147 18.64 16.99 -24.46
C LYS A 147 18.95 15.51 -24.29
N THR A 148 19.96 15.03 -24.97
CA THR A 148 20.45 13.65 -24.80
C THR A 148 21.59 13.62 -23.81
N MET A 149 21.46 12.82 -22.75
CA MET A 149 22.51 12.55 -21.76
C MET A 149 22.63 11.03 -21.58
N PHE A 150 23.86 10.53 -21.66
CA PHE A 150 24.14 9.09 -21.51
C PHE A 150 23.28 8.19 -22.42
N GLY A 151 23.01 8.62 -23.66
CA GLY A 151 22.17 7.91 -24.62
C GLY A 151 20.67 7.95 -24.35
N LYS A 152 20.21 8.68 -23.33
CA LYS A 152 18.80 8.84 -22.97
C LYS A 152 18.33 10.28 -23.24
N ARG A 153 17.09 10.40 -23.73
CA ARG A 153 16.45 11.69 -23.92
C ARG A 153 15.92 12.20 -22.58
N VAL A 154 16.43 13.31 -22.09
CA VAL A 154 16.06 13.93 -20.80
C VAL A 154 15.56 15.37 -21.03
N PRO A 155 14.67 15.90 -20.17
CA PRO A 155 14.19 17.27 -20.28
C PRO A 155 15.35 18.26 -20.06
N ASN A 156 15.39 19.30 -20.88
CA ASN A 156 16.32 20.42 -20.71
C ASN A 156 15.66 21.47 -19.81
N CYS A 157 15.96 21.41 -18.51
CA CYS A 157 15.43 22.34 -17.53
C CYS A 157 16.36 23.56 -17.40
N VAL A 158 15.83 24.74 -17.66
CA VAL A 158 16.54 26.01 -17.49
C VAL A 158 15.90 26.83 -16.38
N LYS A 159 16.70 27.61 -15.66
CA LYS A 159 16.22 28.48 -14.59
C LYS A 159 15.19 29.48 -15.18
N ARG A 160 14.06 29.66 -14.49
CA ARG A 160 13.08 30.66 -14.86
C ARG A 160 13.72 32.04 -14.67
N GLU A 161 13.90 32.78 -15.73
CA GLU A 161 14.32 34.17 -15.64
C GLU A 161 13.15 34.97 -15.06
N HIS A 162 13.42 35.80 -14.04
CA HIS A 162 12.49 36.80 -13.59
C HIS A 162 12.36 37.82 -14.73
N VAL A 163 11.19 37.86 -15.34
CA VAL A 163 10.80 38.99 -16.17
C VAL A 163 10.29 40.02 -15.17
N ASP A 164 11.03 41.10 -14.99
CA ASP A 164 10.59 42.26 -14.23
C ASP A 164 9.35 42.87 -14.86
#